data_088ab1977688818fb88ebec0a2700dd6
#
_entry.id   088ab1977688818fb88ebec0a2700dd6
#
_cell.length_a   1.000
_cell.length_b   1.000
_cell.length_c   1.000
_cell.angle_alpha   90.00
_cell.angle_beta   90.00
_cell.angle_gamma   90.00
#
_symmetry.space_group_name_H-M   'P 1'
#
loop_
_entity.id
_entity.type
_entity.pdbx_description
1 polymer ?
#
loop_
_entity_poly.entity_id
_entity_poly.type
_entity_poly.pdbx_seq_one_letter_code
_entity_poly.pdbx_strand_id
1 'polypeptide(L)'
;MSTTKHKIEKRICKYCGKEIDKEIAYSPKRGQYYCSENHYLSALEKKQNKSNHSYKSAEGSDRRAFTDAIQDLYVNKYGWNKKKINWQIIMSQCNKLLKDNPNWTYDTILYIIWYEQEILGKNLICKESNWSPFSLVDYYALEAELYFNECQKVTESVNNYTNDVITITKTKNQKIKYKPMEFD
;
A
#
# COMPACT_ATOMS: atom_id res chain seq x y z
N MET A 1 -62.00 -30.39 20.10
CA MET A 1 -60.66 -29.83 20.44
C MET A 1 -59.85 -29.69 19.16
N SER A 2 -59.66 -28.49 18.67
CA SER A 2 -58.98 -28.22 17.40
C SER A 2 -57.48 -28.05 17.68
N THR A 3 -56.68 -29.02 17.27
CA THR A 3 -55.20 -28.97 17.36
C THR A 3 -54.68 -28.13 16.21
N THR A 4 -54.41 -26.86 16.49
CA THR A 4 -53.70 -25.94 15.59
C THR A 4 -52.28 -26.47 15.42
N LYS A 5 -51.95 -27.05 14.28
CA LYS A 5 -50.59 -27.43 13.88
C LYS A 5 -49.78 -26.11 13.76
N HIS A 6 -48.93 -25.82 14.73
CA HIS A 6 -47.93 -24.74 14.60
C HIS A 6 -47.00 -25.06 13.43
N LYS A 7 -47.06 -24.24 12.39
CA LYS A 7 -46.13 -24.33 11.24
C LYS A 7 -44.77 -23.82 11.69
N ILE A 8 -43.84 -24.74 11.91
CA ILE A 8 -42.44 -24.42 12.31
C ILE A 8 -41.80 -23.61 11.16
N GLU A 9 -41.44 -22.38 11.45
CA GLU A 9 -40.79 -21.50 10.47
C GLU A 9 -39.28 -21.80 10.41
N LYS A 10 -38.80 -22.34 9.28
CA LYS A 10 -37.39 -22.71 9.07
C LYS A 10 -36.57 -21.53 8.58
N ARG A 11 -35.33 -21.44 9.01
CA ARG A 11 -34.31 -20.45 8.60
C ARG A 11 -33.00 -21.14 8.26
N ILE A 12 -32.12 -20.46 7.53
CA ILE A 12 -30.81 -21.00 7.14
C ILE A 12 -29.73 -20.33 8.00
N CYS A 13 -28.87 -21.14 8.61
CA CYS A 13 -27.71 -20.65 9.34
C CYS A 13 -26.73 -19.94 8.40
N LYS A 14 -26.41 -18.68 8.68
CA LYS A 14 -25.49 -17.87 7.86
C LYS A 14 -24.03 -18.34 7.90
N TYR A 15 -23.67 -19.21 8.83
CA TYR A 15 -22.33 -19.75 8.93
C TYR A 15 -22.13 -21.08 8.21
N CYS A 16 -22.99 -22.06 8.49
CA CYS A 16 -22.84 -23.43 7.97
C CYS A 16 -23.88 -23.83 6.89
N GLY A 17 -24.87 -22.99 6.59
CA GLY A 17 -25.89 -23.25 5.57
C GLY A 17 -26.97 -24.26 5.97
N LYS A 18 -26.96 -24.80 7.20
CA LYS A 18 -27.98 -25.77 7.65
C LYS A 18 -29.31 -25.09 7.95
N GLU A 19 -30.40 -25.81 7.68
CA GLU A 19 -31.74 -25.40 8.11
C GLU A 19 -31.88 -25.54 9.63
N ILE A 20 -32.48 -24.55 10.26
CA ILE A 20 -32.75 -24.48 11.70
C ILE A 20 -34.15 -23.93 11.94
N ASP A 21 -34.78 -24.34 13.02
CA ASP A 21 -36.06 -23.81 13.42
C ASP A 21 -35.85 -22.40 13.98
N LYS A 22 -36.66 -21.44 13.55
CA LYS A 22 -36.54 -20.04 13.93
C LYS A 22 -36.61 -19.83 15.45
N GLU A 23 -37.37 -20.68 16.16
CA GLU A 23 -37.54 -20.60 17.59
C GLU A 23 -36.32 -20.94 18.42
N ILE A 24 -35.49 -21.86 17.89
CA ILE A 24 -34.25 -22.29 18.54
C ILE A 24 -33.00 -21.63 17.95
N ALA A 25 -33.15 -20.88 16.87
CA ALA A 25 -32.03 -20.21 16.19
C ALA A 25 -31.48 -19.06 17.02
N TYR A 26 -30.16 -19.00 17.15
CA TYR A 26 -29.48 -17.83 17.69
C TYR A 26 -29.58 -16.66 16.72
N SER A 27 -30.21 -15.55 17.14
CA SER A 27 -30.47 -14.38 16.27
C SER A 27 -30.00 -13.08 16.95
N PRO A 28 -28.71 -12.70 16.78
CA PRO A 28 -28.15 -11.48 17.40
C PRO A 28 -28.67 -10.19 16.79
N LYS A 29 -29.14 -10.26 15.54
CA LYS A 29 -29.70 -9.11 14.80
C LYS A 29 -30.87 -9.59 13.92
N ARG A 30 -31.86 -8.72 13.73
CA ARG A 30 -33.04 -9.00 12.89
C ARG A 30 -32.61 -9.52 11.50
N GLY A 31 -33.13 -10.69 11.13
CA GLY A 31 -32.85 -11.33 9.83
C GLY A 31 -31.52 -12.09 9.75
N GLN A 32 -30.84 -12.30 10.87
CA GLN A 32 -29.62 -13.10 10.94
C GLN A 32 -29.83 -14.28 11.88
N TYR A 33 -29.74 -15.50 11.34
CA TYR A 33 -29.98 -16.73 12.08
C TYR A 33 -28.75 -17.64 12.03
N TYR A 34 -28.41 -18.24 13.19
CA TYR A 34 -27.26 -19.13 13.37
C TYR A 34 -27.69 -20.35 14.18
N CYS A 35 -27.03 -21.50 13.99
CA CYS A 35 -27.32 -22.70 14.82
C CYS A 35 -27.01 -22.50 16.29
N SER A 36 -26.03 -21.66 16.61
CA SER A 36 -25.57 -21.35 17.95
C SER A 36 -24.81 -20.02 17.98
N GLU A 37 -24.54 -19.51 19.19
CA GLU A 37 -23.68 -18.37 19.41
C GLU A 37 -22.26 -18.61 18.83
N ASN A 38 -21.72 -19.83 18.98
CA ASN A 38 -20.42 -20.19 18.43
C ASN A 38 -20.36 -20.02 16.90
N HIS A 39 -21.43 -20.36 16.16
CA HIS A 39 -21.51 -20.11 14.73
C HIS A 39 -21.55 -18.63 14.39
N TYR A 40 -22.15 -17.81 15.24
CA TYR A 40 -22.12 -16.35 15.08
C TYR A 40 -20.72 -15.79 15.31
N LEU A 41 -20.05 -16.19 16.39
CA LEU A 41 -18.67 -15.76 16.70
C LEU A 41 -17.71 -16.18 15.59
N SER A 42 -17.79 -17.45 15.14
CA SER A 42 -16.98 -17.93 14.01
C SER A 42 -17.25 -17.18 12.70
N ALA A 43 -18.50 -16.74 12.48
CA ALA A 43 -18.84 -15.90 11.32
C ALA A 43 -18.24 -14.49 11.43
N LEU A 44 -18.16 -13.93 12.65
CA LEU A 44 -17.48 -12.65 12.91
C LEU A 44 -15.97 -12.76 12.73
N GLU A 45 -15.34 -13.81 13.26
CA GLU A 45 -13.91 -14.08 13.08
C GLU A 45 -13.54 -14.25 11.60
N LYS A 46 -14.36 -15.00 10.83
CA LYS A 46 -14.17 -15.13 9.38
C LYS A 46 -14.29 -13.79 8.65
N LYS A 47 -15.17 -12.88 9.10
CA LYS A 47 -15.27 -11.52 8.53
C LYS A 47 -14.06 -10.66 8.90
N GLN A 48 -13.62 -10.72 10.17
CA GLN A 48 -12.44 -9.99 10.61
C GLN A 48 -11.17 -10.53 9.93
N ASN A 49 -11.03 -11.86 9.80
CA ASN A 49 -9.91 -12.46 9.08
C ASN A 49 -9.95 -12.16 7.58
N LYS A 50 -11.14 -12.08 6.94
CA LYS A 50 -11.26 -11.63 5.55
C LYS A 50 -10.88 -10.16 5.38
N SER A 51 -11.30 -9.28 6.28
CA SER A 51 -10.88 -7.88 6.26
C SER A 51 -9.38 -7.75 6.54
N ASN A 52 -8.83 -8.50 7.50
CA ASN A 52 -7.42 -8.53 7.81
C ASN A 52 -6.56 -9.22 6.73
N HIS A 53 -7.10 -10.23 6.01
CA HIS A 53 -6.38 -10.91 4.94
C HIS A 53 -6.33 -10.12 3.63
N SER A 54 -7.35 -9.29 3.34
CA SER A 54 -7.32 -8.40 2.18
C SER A 54 -6.31 -7.25 2.33
N TYR A 55 -5.87 -6.96 3.58
CA TYR A 55 -4.85 -5.95 3.90
C TYR A 55 -3.47 -6.55 4.20
N LYS A 56 -3.34 -7.88 4.28
CA LYS A 56 -2.09 -8.57 4.63
C LYS A 56 -1.39 -9.26 3.46
N SER A 57 -1.99 -9.29 2.26
CA SER A 57 -1.19 -9.59 1.08
C SER A 57 -0.26 -8.39 0.83
N ALA A 58 1.02 -8.62 0.57
CA ALA A 58 1.96 -7.56 0.20
C ALA A 58 1.34 -6.64 -0.87
N GLU A 59 0.71 -7.21 -1.88
CA GLU A 59 -0.01 -6.52 -2.94
C GLU A 59 -1.14 -5.59 -2.44
N GLY A 60 -1.89 -5.97 -1.40
CA GLY A 60 -2.94 -5.13 -0.81
C GLY A 60 -2.38 -3.99 0.03
N SER A 61 -1.21 -4.17 0.67
CA SER A 61 -0.47 -3.14 1.39
C SER A 61 0.07 -2.10 0.42
N ASP A 62 0.71 -2.53 -0.66
CA ASP A 62 1.33 -1.67 -1.67
C ASP A 62 0.29 -0.81 -2.39
N ARG A 63 -0.84 -1.40 -2.77
CA ARG A 63 -1.95 -0.66 -3.36
C ARG A 63 -2.52 0.40 -2.42
N ARG A 64 -2.57 0.14 -1.11
CA ARG A 64 -3.04 1.12 -0.14
C ARG A 64 -2.05 2.27 0.00
N ALA A 65 -0.77 1.96 0.18
CA ALA A 65 0.29 2.95 0.23
C ALA A 65 0.28 3.85 -1.02
N PHE A 66 0.12 3.24 -2.20
CA PHE A 66 -0.05 3.95 -3.45
C PHE A 66 -1.26 4.90 -3.44
N THR A 67 -2.44 4.43 -3.02
CA THR A 67 -3.63 5.29 -3.00
C THR A 67 -3.51 6.43 -1.99
N ASP A 68 -2.88 6.19 -0.84
CA ASP A 68 -2.64 7.21 0.17
C ASP A 68 -1.65 8.28 -0.37
N ALA A 69 -0.56 7.86 -1.03
CA ALA A 69 0.41 8.76 -1.66
C ALA A 69 -0.22 9.63 -2.77
N ILE A 70 -1.02 9.03 -3.65
CA ILE A 70 -1.75 9.78 -4.69
C ILE A 70 -2.77 10.73 -4.05
N GLN A 71 -3.46 10.33 -2.99
CA GLN A 71 -4.35 11.24 -2.27
C GLN A 71 -3.61 12.44 -1.70
N ASP A 72 -2.48 12.22 -1.07
CA ASP A 72 -1.65 13.29 -0.51
C ASP A 72 -1.18 14.25 -1.60
N LEU A 73 -0.80 13.73 -2.74
CA LEU A 73 -0.45 14.52 -3.92
C LEU A 73 -1.59 15.46 -4.32
N TYR A 74 -2.80 14.93 -4.51
CA TYR A 74 -3.95 15.75 -4.91
C TYR A 74 -4.38 16.76 -3.84
N VAL A 75 -4.43 16.34 -2.58
CA VAL A 75 -4.97 17.16 -1.49
C VAL A 75 -3.92 18.16 -0.97
N ASN A 76 -2.75 17.66 -0.60
CA ASN A 76 -1.77 18.46 0.13
C ASN A 76 -0.93 19.32 -0.82
N LYS A 77 -0.54 18.78 -1.97
CA LYS A 77 0.30 19.54 -2.91
C LYS A 77 -0.52 20.43 -3.85
N TYR A 78 -1.65 19.93 -4.37
CA TYR A 78 -2.48 20.64 -5.36
C TYR A 78 -3.76 21.25 -4.78
N GLY A 79 -4.05 21.05 -3.50
CA GLY A 79 -5.20 21.67 -2.81
C GLY A 79 -6.56 21.18 -3.32
N TRP A 80 -6.65 19.94 -3.82
CA TRP A 80 -7.90 19.37 -4.26
C TRP A 80 -8.77 18.90 -3.10
N ASN A 81 -10.09 18.94 -3.29
CA ASN A 81 -10.98 18.30 -2.34
C ASN A 81 -10.94 16.77 -2.54
N LYS A 82 -10.67 16.02 -1.46
CA LYS A 82 -10.63 14.55 -1.47
C LYS A 82 -11.82 13.89 -2.17
N LYS A 83 -13.03 14.47 -2.00
CA LYS A 83 -14.27 13.95 -2.60
C LYS A 83 -14.35 14.13 -4.13
N LYS A 84 -13.51 15.00 -4.70
CA LYS A 84 -13.47 15.26 -6.15
C LYS A 84 -12.44 14.38 -6.87
N ILE A 85 -11.65 13.60 -6.16
CA ILE A 85 -10.67 12.67 -6.75
C ILE A 85 -11.43 11.53 -7.43
N ASN A 86 -11.24 11.38 -8.73
CA ASN A 86 -11.86 10.29 -9.48
C ASN A 86 -11.00 9.02 -9.43
N TRP A 87 -11.16 8.25 -8.36
CA TRP A 87 -10.40 7.03 -8.11
C TRP A 87 -10.57 5.96 -9.20
N GLN A 88 -11.72 5.92 -9.86
CA GLN A 88 -11.96 4.95 -10.93
C GLN A 88 -11.03 5.21 -12.11
N ILE A 89 -10.89 6.47 -12.53
CA ILE A 89 -9.98 6.85 -13.60
C ILE A 89 -8.53 6.60 -13.20
N ILE A 90 -8.14 7.05 -12.00
CA ILE A 90 -6.78 6.89 -11.47
C ILE A 90 -6.36 5.43 -11.46
N MET A 91 -7.18 4.56 -10.86
CA MET A 91 -6.87 3.13 -10.78
C MET A 91 -6.91 2.43 -12.14
N SER A 92 -7.77 2.86 -13.05
CA SER A 92 -7.79 2.34 -14.43
C SER A 92 -6.50 2.65 -15.18
N GLN A 93 -5.99 3.88 -15.05
CA GLN A 93 -4.73 4.29 -15.67
C GLN A 93 -3.53 3.57 -15.06
N CYS A 94 -3.49 3.48 -13.72
CA CYS A 94 -2.45 2.74 -13.01
C CYS A 94 -2.42 1.26 -13.42
N ASN A 95 -3.58 0.60 -13.47
CA ASN A 95 -3.67 -0.79 -13.87
C ASN A 95 -3.24 -1.00 -15.34
N LYS A 96 -3.50 -0.02 -16.21
CA LYS A 96 -3.01 -0.07 -17.59
C LYS A 96 -1.49 -0.01 -17.62
N LEU A 97 -0.86 0.93 -16.91
CA LEU A 97 0.60 1.04 -16.83
C LEU A 97 1.24 -0.26 -16.32
N LEU A 98 0.70 -0.85 -15.25
CA LEU A 98 1.20 -2.13 -14.71
C LEU A 98 1.00 -3.31 -15.67
N LYS A 99 -0.06 -3.29 -16.48
CA LYS A 99 -0.28 -4.31 -17.50
C LYS A 99 0.67 -4.18 -18.67
N ASP A 100 0.90 -2.94 -19.12
CA ASP A 100 1.76 -2.66 -20.26
C ASP A 100 3.25 -2.83 -19.89
N ASN A 101 3.59 -2.68 -18.60
CA ASN A 101 4.93 -2.83 -18.04
C ASN A 101 4.94 -3.88 -16.89
N PRO A 102 5.03 -5.18 -17.18
CA PRO A 102 4.88 -6.26 -16.19
C PRO A 102 5.91 -6.25 -15.04
N ASN A 103 7.06 -5.62 -15.24
CA ASN A 103 8.11 -5.50 -14.23
C ASN A 103 7.91 -4.31 -13.28
N TRP A 104 6.94 -3.45 -13.56
CA TRP A 104 6.67 -2.29 -12.72
C TRP A 104 5.81 -2.66 -11.51
N THR A 105 6.03 -1.93 -10.44
CA THR A 105 5.26 -1.98 -9.21
C THR A 105 4.56 -0.64 -8.98
N TYR A 106 3.68 -0.58 -7.97
CA TYR A 106 3.10 0.69 -7.52
C TYR A 106 4.19 1.69 -7.10
N ASP A 107 5.26 1.21 -6.45
CA ASP A 107 6.38 2.05 -6.02
C ASP A 107 7.17 2.59 -7.21
N THR A 108 7.34 1.81 -8.28
CA THR A 108 7.97 2.28 -9.52
C THR A 108 7.18 3.46 -10.10
N ILE A 109 5.86 3.35 -10.19
CA ILE A 109 5.00 4.43 -10.70
C ILE A 109 5.08 5.67 -9.80
N LEU A 110 5.05 5.49 -8.47
CA LEU A 110 5.20 6.61 -7.52
C LEU A 110 6.55 7.30 -7.65
N TYR A 111 7.62 6.53 -7.84
CA TYR A 111 8.95 7.07 -8.03
C TYR A 111 9.05 7.92 -9.31
N ILE A 112 8.48 7.46 -10.43
CA ILE A 112 8.47 8.22 -11.67
C ILE A 112 7.67 9.52 -11.49
N ILE A 113 6.51 9.48 -10.86
CA ILE A 113 5.70 10.65 -10.54
C ILE A 113 6.48 11.63 -9.64
N TRP A 114 7.19 11.13 -8.63
CA TRP A 114 8.06 11.94 -7.77
C TRP A 114 9.17 12.59 -8.59
N TYR A 115 9.85 11.84 -9.46
CA TYR A 115 10.89 12.34 -10.34
C TYR A 115 10.39 13.49 -11.24
N GLU A 116 9.25 13.30 -11.88
CA GLU A 116 8.63 14.34 -12.70
C GLU A 116 8.35 15.64 -11.91
N GLN A 117 7.94 15.50 -10.66
CA GLN A 117 7.58 16.65 -9.84
C GLN A 117 8.77 17.33 -9.17
N GLU A 118 9.60 16.55 -8.49
CA GLU A 118 10.64 17.09 -7.62
C GLU A 118 11.92 17.38 -8.39
N ILE A 119 12.24 16.58 -9.40
CA ILE A 119 13.46 16.74 -10.20
C ILE A 119 13.20 17.59 -11.43
N LEU A 120 12.14 17.28 -12.19
CA LEU A 120 11.83 18.01 -13.41
C LEU A 120 10.94 19.25 -13.19
N GLY A 121 10.41 19.45 -11.98
CA GLY A 121 9.55 20.59 -11.64
C GLY A 121 8.22 20.62 -12.43
N LYS A 122 7.73 19.47 -12.90
CA LYS A 122 6.50 19.40 -13.69
C LYS A 122 5.26 19.56 -12.82
N ASN A 123 4.29 20.30 -13.32
CA ASN A 123 2.98 20.39 -12.70
C ASN A 123 2.07 19.31 -13.31
N LEU A 124 1.87 18.18 -12.59
CA LEU A 124 1.18 17.00 -13.10
C LEU A 124 -0.33 17.10 -13.03
N ILE A 125 -0.87 17.98 -12.20
CA ILE A 125 -2.31 18.13 -11.97
C ILE A 125 -2.71 19.58 -12.22
N CYS A 126 -3.39 19.82 -13.34
CA CYS A 126 -3.98 21.11 -13.65
C CYS A 126 -5.49 21.07 -13.38
N LYS A 127 -6.01 22.09 -12.68
CA LYS A 127 -7.46 22.19 -12.39
C LYS A 127 -8.30 22.40 -13.65
N GLU A 128 -7.71 22.94 -14.68
CA GLU A 128 -8.37 23.32 -15.94
C GLU A 128 -8.28 22.26 -17.02
N SER A 129 -7.38 21.30 -16.88
CA SER A 129 -7.21 20.19 -17.81
C SER A 129 -7.46 18.87 -17.10
N ASN A 130 -8.03 17.89 -17.80
CA ASN A 130 -8.19 16.52 -17.31
C ASN A 130 -6.84 15.75 -17.22
N TRP A 131 -5.73 16.47 -17.01
CA TRP A 131 -4.42 15.85 -16.88
C TRP A 131 -4.34 15.03 -15.62
N SER A 132 -3.93 13.80 -15.79
CA SER A 132 -3.68 12.84 -14.72
C SER A 132 -2.19 12.80 -14.43
N PRO A 133 -1.76 12.54 -13.18
CA PRO A 133 -0.34 12.36 -12.84
C PRO A 133 0.32 11.20 -13.60
N PHE A 134 -0.46 10.38 -14.30
CA PHE A 134 0.02 9.24 -15.08
C PHE A 134 0.31 9.55 -16.54
N SER A 135 0.00 10.76 -17.02
CA SER A 135 0.05 11.08 -18.47
C SER A 135 1.45 11.04 -19.06
N LEU A 136 2.47 11.27 -18.25
CA LEU A 136 3.86 11.34 -18.67
C LEU A 136 4.74 10.21 -18.08
N VAL A 137 4.17 9.32 -17.28
CA VAL A 137 4.92 8.25 -16.59
C VAL A 137 5.68 7.38 -17.58
N ASP A 138 5.05 6.91 -18.66
CA ASP A 138 5.73 6.12 -19.69
C ASP A 138 6.85 6.90 -20.39
N TYR A 139 6.66 8.20 -20.58
CA TYR A 139 7.62 9.06 -21.27
C TYR A 139 8.90 9.26 -20.44
N TYR A 140 8.77 9.48 -19.13
CA TYR A 140 9.91 9.74 -18.24
C TYR A 140 10.45 8.49 -17.52
N ALA A 141 9.89 7.33 -17.76
CA ALA A 141 10.29 6.10 -17.07
C ALA A 141 11.79 5.79 -17.18
N LEU A 142 12.33 5.85 -18.40
CA LEU A 142 13.75 5.56 -18.62
C LEU A 142 14.66 6.59 -17.95
N GLU A 143 14.30 7.86 -18.02
CA GLU A 143 15.09 8.95 -17.42
C GLU A 143 15.06 8.85 -15.89
N ALA A 144 13.92 8.56 -15.30
CA ALA A 144 13.78 8.31 -13.87
C ALA A 144 14.59 7.09 -13.39
N GLU A 145 14.62 6.01 -14.17
CA GLU A 145 15.41 4.82 -13.89
C GLU A 145 16.92 5.13 -13.91
N LEU A 146 17.38 5.86 -14.90
CA LEU A 146 18.78 6.29 -14.98
C LEU A 146 19.16 7.16 -13.78
N TYR A 147 18.31 8.12 -13.42
CA TYR A 147 18.53 8.97 -12.25
C TYR A 147 18.57 8.15 -10.95
N PHE A 148 17.67 7.20 -10.78
CA PHE A 148 17.67 6.28 -9.63
C PHE A 148 19.00 5.52 -9.51
N ASN A 149 19.46 4.94 -10.61
CA ASN A 149 20.71 4.18 -10.66
C ASN A 149 21.94 5.04 -10.34
N GLU A 150 21.96 6.29 -10.79
CA GLU A 150 23.01 7.24 -10.43
C GLU A 150 23.00 7.59 -8.95
N CYS A 151 21.84 7.88 -8.39
CA CYS A 151 21.69 8.13 -6.94
C CYS A 151 22.13 6.93 -6.09
N GLN A 152 21.83 5.71 -6.51
CA GLN A 152 22.30 4.49 -5.85
C GLN A 152 23.82 4.39 -5.83
N LYS A 153 24.50 4.60 -6.96
CA LYS A 153 25.96 4.59 -7.05
C LYS A 153 26.61 5.62 -6.12
N VAL A 154 26.03 6.81 -6.05
CA VAL A 154 26.52 7.86 -5.14
C VAL A 154 26.35 7.42 -3.68
N THR A 155 25.20 6.87 -3.33
CA THR A 155 24.91 6.39 -1.96
C THR A 155 25.86 5.26 -1.56
N GLU A 156 26.12 4.30 -2.44
CA GLU A 156 27.08 3.22 -2.21
C GLU A 156 28.51 3.76 -2.02
N SER A 157 28.92 4.73 -2.84
CA SER A 157 30.23 5.36 -2.74
C SER A 157 30.39 6.09 -1.41
N VAL A 158 29.37 6.83 -0.95
CA VAL A 158 29.38 7.53 0.34
C VAL A 158 29.44 6.54 1.51
N ASN A 159 28.67 5.45 1.44
CA ASN A 159 28.67 4.40 2.47
C ASN A 159 30.02 3.70 2.57
N ASN A 160 30.67 3.41 1.45
CA ASN A 160 32.02 2.84 1.42
C ASN A 160 33.04 3.81 2.02
N TYR A 161 32.99 5.09 1.65
CA TYR A 161 33.86 6.12 2.21
C TYR A 161 33.69 6.27 3.73
N THR A 162 32.47 6.29 4.25
CA THR A 162 32.20 6.35 5.69
C THR A 162 32.72 5.11 6.43
N ASN A 163 32.62 3.94 5.84
CA ASN A 163 33.18 2.71 6.42
C ASN A 163 34.72 2.75 6.48
N ASP A 164 35.39 3.25 5.44
CA ASP A 164 36.82 3.42 5.41
C ASP A 164 37.34 4.43 6.45
N VAL A 165 36.63 5.56 6.61
CA VAL A 165 36.93 6.55 7.63
C VAL A 165 36.76 5.99 9.05
N ILE A 166 35.75 5.20 9.31
CA ILE A 166 35.54 4.53 10.61
C ILE A 166 36.69 3.53 10.87
N THR A 167 37.13 2.82 9.88
CA THR A 167 38.22 1.85 10.00
C THR A 167 39.56 2.54 10.31
N ILE A 168 39.86 3.68 9.68
CA ILE A 168 41.05 4.51 9.94
C ILE A 168 41.03 5.07 11.37
N THR A 169 39.85 5.51 11.87
CA THR A 169 39.72 6.03 13.24
C THR A 169 39.91 4.93 14.29
N LYS A 170 39.50 3.71 14.04
CA LYS A 170 39.76 2.54 14.93
C LYS A 170 41.24 2.14 14.98
N THR A 171 41.99 2.25 13.89
CA THR A 171 43.42 1.99 13.86
C THR A 171 44.26 3.08 14.52
N LYS A 172 43.83 4.33 14.51
CA LYS A 172 44.52 5.45 15.21
C LYS A 172 44.57 5.31 16.74
N ASN A 173 43.73 4.48 17.34
CA ASN A 173 43.77 4.20 18.79
C ASN A 173 44.86 3.17 19.19
N GLN A 174 45.53 2.52 18.25
CA GLN A 174 46.76 1.77 18.53
C GLN A 174 47.90 2.79 18.49
N LYS A 175 48.47 3.06 19.66
CA LYS A 175 49.61 3.99 19.88
C LYS A 175 50.67 3.89 18.80
N ILE A 176 50.59 4.69 17.76
CA ILE A 176 51.69 4.92 16.84
C ILE A 176 52.64 5.90 17.55
N LYS A 177 53.76 5.41 18.06
CA LYS A 177 54.87 6.25 18.53
C LYS A 177 55.44 6.95 17.29
N TYR A 178 55.13 8.21 17.10
CA TYR A 178 55.81 9.07 16.13
C TYR A 178 57.27 9.21 16.57
N LYS A 179 58.23 8.74 15.76
CA LYS A 179 59.58 9.26 15.81
C LYS A 179 59.59 10.63 15.11
N PRO A 180 60.10 11.69 15.75
CA PRO A 180 60.30 12.95 15.04
C PRO A 180 61.25 12.74 13.88
N MET A 181 60.89 13.20 12.68
CA MET A 181 61.85 13.33 11.58
C MET A 181 62.78 14.51 11.92
N GLU A 182 64.07 14.20 12.14
CA GLU A 182 65.13 15.21 12.15
C GLU A 182 65.38 15.57 10.69
N PHE A 183 65.21 16.87 10.39
CA PHE A 183 65.63 17.44 9.10
C PHE A 183 67.06 17.89 9.28
N ASP A 184 68.01 17.30 8.55
CA ASP A 184 69.40 17.85 8.36
C ASP A 184 69.36 19.04 7.40
#